data_5987d8ab6d5bf8e5499edb51c2dffd55
#
_entry.id   5987d8ab6d5bf8e5499edb51c2dffd55
#
_cell.length_a   1.000
_cell.length_b   1.000
_cell.length_c   1.000
_cell.angle_alpha   90.00
_cell.angle_beta   90.00
_cell.angle_gamma   90.00
#
_symmetry.space_group_name_H-M   'P 1'
#
loop_
_entity.id
_entity.type
_entity.pdbx_description
1 polymer ?
#
loop_
_entity_poly.entity_id
_entity_poly.type
_entity_poly.pdbx_seq_one_letter_code
_entity_poly.pdbx_strand_id
1 'polypeptide(L)'
;RSKDVIIRSGHNIDPQMIEDVAMEHPDVSQSAAVGMPDDYAGEVPVLYVVTCPGATVSVGELAKFINARIAEPPARPKHVFLLDELPLTPFAKIARFRLRQLAVEHRANELVIGLLSGALVTCTDPAAKKIQIKSDAAITQGQLDEIEKALAKLDLQLAD
;
A
#
# COMPACT_ATOMS: atom_id res chain seq x y z
N ARG A 1 -1.26 6.65 16.95
CA ARG A 1 -1.16 8.13 16.84
C ARG A 1 -2.21 8.58 15.84
N SER A 2 -2.91 9.71 16.09
CA SER A 2 -4.02 10.20 15.23
C SER A 2 -3.64 10.42 13.76
N LYS A 3 -2.35 10.54 13.44
CA LYS A 3 -1.83 10.71 12.07
C LYS A 3 -1.70 9.41 11.26
N ASP A 4 -1.84 8.27 11.88
CA ASP A 4 -1.63 6.96 11.23
C ASP A 4 -2.95 6.20 11.02
N VAL A 5 -4.07 6.76 11.47
CA VAL A 5 -5.42 6.18 11.27
C VAL A 5 -5.71 6.05 9.79
N ILE A 6 -6.22 4.88 9.39
CA ILE A 6 -6.64 4.59 8.02
C ILE A 6 -8.13 4.90 7.93
N ILE A 7 -8.53 5.74 6.97
CA ILE A 7 -9.93 6.17 6.82
C ILE A 7 -10.55 5.46 5.63
N ARG A 8 -11.31 4.39 5.90
CA ARG A 8 -12.00 3.61 4.89
C ARG A 8 -13.50 3.87 4.94
N SER A 9 -14.06 4.53 3.91
CA SER A 9 -15.51 4.84 3.83
C SER A 9 -16.07 5.46 5.12
N GLY A 10 -15.30 6.36 5.77
CA GLY A 10 -15.66 6.99 7.03
C GLY A 10 -15.36 6.17 8.30
N HIS A 11 -14.92 4.93 8.19
CA HIS A 11 -14.44 4.14 9.33
C HIS A 11 -12.99 4.52 9.66
N ASN A 12 -12.75 4.85 10.91
CA ASN A 12 -11.41 5.10 11.44
C ASN A 12 -10.80 3.76 11.92
N ILE A 13 -9.85 3.24 11.17
CA ILE A 13 -9.19 1.97 11.44
C ILE A 13 -7.83 2.25 12.08
N ASP A 14 -7.61 1.70 13.28
CA ASP A 14 -6.31 1.75 13.93
C ASP A 14 -5.38 0.70 13.28
N PRO A 15 -4.27 1.13 12.65
CA PRO A 15 -3.33 0.18 12.06
C PRO A 15 -2.71 -0.76 13.10
N GLN A 16 -2.58 -0.34 14.36
CA GLN A 16 -2.02 -1.18 15.42
C GLN A 16 -2.83 -2.46 15.63
N MET A 17 -4.15 -2.39 15.55
CA MET A 17 -5.01 -3.58 15.67
C MET A 17 -4.69 -4.63 14.60
N ILE A 18 -4.42 -4.19 13.36
CA ILE A 18 -4.07 -5.10 12.27
C ILE A 18 -2.68 -5.70 12.50
N GLU A 19 -1.74 -4.87 12.96
CA GLU A 19 -0.36 -5.26 13.25
C GLU A 19 -0.31 -6.28 14.39
N ASP A 20 -1.05 -6.06 15.45
CA ASP A 20 -1.12 -6.97 16.61
C ASP A 20 -1.61 -8.36 16.19
N VAL A 21 -2.67 -8.42 15.36
CA VAL A 21 -3.16 -9.69 14.81
C VAL A 21 -2.12 -10.39 13.93
N ALA A 22 -1.39 -9.64 13.12
CA ALA A 22 -0.34 -10.22 12.28
C ALA A 22 0.81 -10.79 13.12
N MET A 23 1.17 -10.12 14.21
CA MET A 23 2.22 -10.56 15.13
C MET A 23 1.85 -11.82 15.92
N GLU A 24 0.59 -12.25 15.95
CA GLU A 24 0.18 -13.54 16.52
C GLU A 24 0.65 -14.74 15.67
N HIS A 25 1.01 -14.52 14.40
CA HIS A 25 1.51 -15.59 13.56
C HIS A 25 2.97 -15.90 13.88
N PRO A 26 3.35 -17.18 14.14
CA PRO A 26 4.70 -17.55 14.58
C PRO A 26 5.81 -17.20 13.57
N ASP A 27 5.48 -17.16 12.28
CA ASP A 27 6.41 -16.84 11.21
C ASP A 27 6.56 -15.34 10.95
N VAL A 28 5.84 -14.47 11.66
CA VAL A 28 5.93 -13.01 11.51
C VAL A 28 6.87 -12.43 12.54
N SER A 29 7.91 -11.74 12.08
CA SER A 29 8.87 -11.05 12.95
C SER A 29 8.54 -9.56 13.13
N GLN A 30 8.00 -8.91 12.08
CA GLN A 30 7.61 -7.52 12.11
C GLN A 30 6.39 -7.29 11.19
N SER A 31 5.57 -6.32 11.54
CA SER A 31 4.45 -5.92 10.70
C SER A 31 4.19 -4.41 10.79
N ALA A 32 3.64 -3.85 9.73
CA ALA A 32 3.20 -2.46 9.69
C ALA A 32 2.04 -2.29 8.70
N ALA A 33 0.95 -1.68 9.15
CA ALA A 33 -0.21 -1.38 8.35
C ALA A 33 -0.26 0.10 7.97
N VAL A 34 -0.67 0.38 6.74
CA VAL A 34 -0.90 1.75 6.22
C VAL A 34 -2.12 1.77 5.32
N GLY A 35 -2.66 2.97 5.07
CA GLY A 35 -3.68 3.19 4.05
C GLY A 35 -3.08 3.19 2.65
N MET A 36 -3.73 2.52 1.73
CA MET A 36 -3.50 2.58 0.29
C MET A 36 -4.67 3.33 -0.36
N PRO A 37 -4.44 4.24 -1.31
CA PRO A 37 -5.52 4.93 -2.00
C PRO A 37 -6.48 3.96 -2.70
N ASP A 38 -7.78 4.24 -2.58
CA ASP A 38 -8.84 3.46 -3.22
C ASP A 38 -9.92 4.42 -3.74
N ASP A 39 -10.35 4.21 -4.99
CA ASP A 39 -11.30 5.07 -5.70
C ASP A 39 -12.71 5.05 -5.12
N TYR A 40 -13.04 4.05 -4.33
CA TYR A 40 -14.37 3.87 -3.71
C TYR A 40 -14.39 4.20 -2.22
N ALA A 41 -13.36 3.74 -1.51
CA ALA A 41 -13.32 3.79 -0.06
C ALA A 41 -12.48 4.95 0.49
N GLY A 42 -11.83 5.73 -0.39
CA GLY A 42 -10.82 6.71 -0.04
C GLY A 42 -9.48 6.05 0.27
N GLU A 43 -9.44 5.23 1.33
CA GLU A 43 -8.30 4.36 1.65
C GLU A 43 -8.78 2.94 1.97
N VAL A 44 -7.89 1.98 1.72
CA VAL A 44 -8.03 0.60 2.21
C VAL A 44 -6.78 0.20 2.97
N PRO A 45 -6.89 -0.58 4.05
CA PRO A 45 -5.72 -1.04 4.77
C PRO A 45 -4.91 -2.02 3.92
N VAL A 46 -3.58 -1.87 3.95
CA VAL A 46 -2.61 -2.83 3.45
C VAL A 46 -1.59 -3.11 4.54
N LEU A 47 -1.04 -4.31 4.53
CA LEU A 47 -0.11 -4.78 5.55
C LEU A 47 1.22 -5.18 4.94
N TYR A 48 2.30 -4.64 5.48
CA TYR A 48 3.67 -5.06 5.19
C TYR A 48 4.16 -5.96 6.31
N VAL A 49 4.74 -7.10 5.94
CA VAL A 49 5.20 -8.13 6.87
C VAL A 49 6.64 -8.50 6.56
N VAL A 50 7.44 -8.63 7.62
CA VAL A 50 8.74 -9.29 7.57
C VAL A 50 8.59 -10.63 8.28
N THR A 51 8.98 -11.70 7.62
CA THR A 51 8.92 -13.06 8.19
C THR A 51 10.16 -13.37 9.01
N CYS A 52 10.05 -14.36 9.90
CA CYS A 52 11.19 -14.90 10.62
C CYS A 52 12.16 -15.60 9.64
N PRO A 53 13.46 -15.62 9.93
CA PRO A 53 14.43 -16.35 9.11
C PRO A 53 14.04 -17.83 8.96
N GLY A 54 14.01 -18.31 7.71
CA GLY A 54 13.63 -19.69 7.41
C GLY A 54 12.14 -19.98 7.37
N ALA A 55 11.29 -18.98 7.59
CA ALA A 55 9.84 -19.13 7.42
C ALA A 55 9.47 -19.42 5.96
N THR A 56 8.48 -20.29 5.77
CA THR A 56 8.00 -20.70 4.44
C THR A 56 6.55 -20.29 4.19
N VAL A 57 5.97 -19.53 5.10
CA VAL A 57 4.58 -19.08 5.00
C VAL A 57 4.37 -18.22 3.76
N SER A 58 3.32 -18.53 3.01
CA SER A 58 2.93 -17.76 1.84
C SER A 58 2.09 -16.52 2.19
N VAL A 59 2.09 -15.53 1.31
CA VAL A 59 1.21 -14.34 1.43
C VAL A 59 -0.26 -14.75 1.58
N GLY A 60 -0.71 -15.76 0.83
CA GLY A 60 -2.10 -16.25 0.90
C GLY A 60 -2.46 -16.85 2.25
N GLU A 61 -1.54 -17.58 2.88
CA GLU A 61 -1.74 -18.14 4.23
C GLU A 61 -1.78 -17.05 5.29
N LEU A 62 -0.86 -16.08 5.24
CA LEU A 62 -0.87 -14.92 6.11
C LEU A 62 -2.17 -14.10 5.98
N ALA A 63 -2.59 -13.82 4.75
CA ALA A 63 -3.83 -13.09 4.52
C ALA A 63 -5.05 -13.82 5.09
N LYS A 64 -5.15 -15.14 4.93
CA LYS A 64 -6.21 -15.97 5.51
C LYS A 64 -6.17 -15.92 7.04
N PHE A 65 -4.98 -16.10 7.62
CA PHE A 65 -4.78 -16.07 9.07
C PHE A 65 -5.24 -14.75 9.68
N ILE A 66 -4.82 -13.63 9.10
CA ILE A 66 -5.11 -12.29 9.58
C ILE A 66 -6.59 -11.97 9.39
N ASN A 67 -7.14 -12.19 8.19
CA ASN A 67 -8.53 -11.87 7.89
C ASN A 67 -9.52 -12.69 8.71
N ALA A 68 -9.18 -13.92 9.10
CA ALA A 68 -10.02 -14.75 9.96
C ALA A 68 -10.10 -14.23 11.40
N ARG A 69 -9.12 -13.47 11.86
CA ARG A 69 -9.03 -12.94 13.23
C ARG A 69 -9.53 -11.52 13.36
N ILE A 70 -9.57 -10.76 12.28
CA ILE A 70 -10.13 -9.40 12.29
C ILE A 70 -11.64 -9.48 12.14
N ALA A 71 -12.35 -9.14 13.23
CA ALA A 71 -13.82 -9.19 13.29
C ALA A 71 -14.46 -8.16 12.34
N GLU A 72 -13.90 -6.96 12.27
CA GLU A 72 -14.43 -5.86 11.47
C GLU A 72 -13.98 -5.97 9.99
N PRO A 73 -14.90 -6.28 9.05
CA PRO A 73 -14.54 -6.43 7.64
C PRO A 73 -13.82 -5.22 7.03
N PRO A 74 -14.16 -3.96 7.36
CA PRO A 74 -13.44 -2.80 6.83
C PRO A 74 -11.96 -2.75 7.22
N ALA A 75 -11.59 -3.32 8.37
CA ALA A 75 -10.22 -3.33 8.87
C ALA A 75 -9.37 -4.47 8.27
N ARG A 76 -9.96 -5.41 7.55
CA ARG A 76 -9.22 -6.49 6.91
C ARG A 76 -8.32 -5.94 5.81
N PRO A 77 -7.01 -6.25 5.83
CA PRO A 77 -6.09 -5.81 4.79
C PRO A 77 -6.52 -6.30 3.40
N LYS A 78 -6.56 -5.37 2.43
CA LYS A 78 -6.82 -5.71 1.03
C LYS A 78 -5.63 -6.45 0.41
N HIS A 79 -4.41 -6.06 0.80
CA HIS A 79 -3.17 -6.71 0.38
C HIS A 79 -2.25 -6.94 1.58
N VAL A 80 -1.50 -8.03 1.50
CA VAL A 80 -0.38 -8.34 2.39
C VAL A 80 0.87 -8.41 1.53
N PHE A 81 1.89 -7.65 1.88
CA PHE A 81 3.17 -7.58 1.18
C PHE A 81 4.28 -8.12 2.07
N LEU A 82 5.12 -9.00 1.52
CA LEU A 82 6.34 -9.44 2.19
C LEU A 82 7.48 -8.49 1.84
N LEU A 83 8.22 -8.08 2.85
CA LEU A 83 9.46 -7.30 2.72
C LEU A 83 10.59 -8.04 3.45
N ASP A 84 11.81 -7.85 2.97
CA ASP A 84 13.01 -8.36 3.65
C ASP A 84 13.24 -7.60 4.97
N GLU A 85 12.94 -6.29 4.97
CA GLU A 85 13.02 -5.42 6.14
C GLU A 85 11.99 -4.29 6.06
N LEU A 86 11.49 -3.82 7.20
CA LEU A 86 10.69 -2.60 7.24
C LEU A 86 11.59 -1.36 7.17
N PRO A 87 11.19 -0.33 6.38
CA PRO A 87 11.94 0.92 6.35
C PRO A 87 11.90 1.60 7.72
N LEU A 88 13.06 2.05 8.18
CA LEU A 88 13.21 2.73 9.46
C LEU A 88 13.58 4.20 9.26
N THR A 89 13.16 5.02 10.22
CA THR A 89 13.65 6.39 10.38
C THR A 89 15.05 6.37 11.01
N PRO A 90 15.81 7.50 10.97
CA PRO A 90 17.10 7.60 11.68
C PRO A 90 17.02 7.30 13.19
N PHE A 91 15.83 7.36 13.78
CA PHE A 91 15.57 7.06 15.20
C PHE A 91 15.07 5.61 15.42
N ALA A 92 15.33 4.70 14.49
CA ALA A 92 14.93 3.29 14.52
C ALA A 92 13.41 3.05 14.71
N LYS A 93 12.57 3.98 14.25
CA LYS A 93 11.11 3.82 14.20
C LYS A 93 10.67 3.47 12.77
N ILE A 94 9.61 2.68 12.64
CA ILE A 94 9.04 2.35 11.32
C ILE A 94 8.70 3.64 10.56
N ALA A 95 9.28 3.78 9.37
CA ALA A 95 9.06 4.91 8.48
C ALA A 95 7.76 4.71 7.69
N ARG A 96 6.60 4.87 8.35
CA ARG A 96 5.27 4.64 7.73
C ARG A 96 5.05 5.48 6.46
N PHE A 97 5.68 6.65 6.34
CA PHE A 97 5.62 7.46 5.13
C PHE A 97 6.21 6.72 3.91
N ARG A 98 7.27 5.92 4.12
CA ARG A 98 7.86 5.08 3.06
C ARG A 98 6.92 3.94 2.67
N LEU A 99 6.26 3.33 3.64
CA LEU A 99 5.28 2.27 3.37
C LEU A 99 4.05 2.81 2.64
N ARG A 100 3.59 4.02 2.98
CA ARG A 100 2.53 4.71 2.22
C ARG A 100 2.98 5.02 0.79
N GLN A 101 4.23 5.43 0.59
CA GLN A 101 4.81 5.62 -0.72
C GLN A 101 4.74 4.34 -1.56
N LEU A 102 5.18 3.22 -1.01
CA LEU A 102 5.09 1.91 -1.67
C LEU A 102 3.64 1.51 -1.98
N ALA A 103 2.71 1.80 -1.09
CA ALA A 103 1.29 1.52 -1.30
C ALA A 103 0.70 2.35 -2.46
N VAL A 104 1.05 3.63 -2.53
CA VAL A 104 0.67 4.52 -3.66
C VAL A 104 1.27 4.01 -4.97
N GLU A 105 2.56 3.67 -4.98
CA GLU A 105 3.24 3.12 -6.15
C GLU A 105 2.59 1.82 -6.63
N HIS A 106 2.28 0.92 -5.71
CA HIS A 106 1.60 -0.34 -6.04
C HIS A 106 0.25 -0.09 -6.71
N ARG A 107 -0.59 0.77 -6.11
CA ARG A 107 -1.91 1.08 -6.64
C ARG A 107 -1.85 1.80 -7.99
N ALA A 108 -0.95 2.76 -8.13
CA ALA A 108 -0.75 3.46 -9.39
C ALA A 108 -0.20 2.53 -10.49
N ASN A 109 0.72 1.62 -10.15
CA ASN A 109 1.20 0.60 -11.08
C ASN A 109 0.07 -0.30 -11.57
N GLU A 110 -0.82 -0.78 -10.71
CA GLU A 110 -1.99 -1.59 -11.11
C GLU A 110 -2.83 -0.87 -12.18
N LEU A 111 -3.06 0.43 -12.01
CA LEU A 111 -3.83 1.23 -12.97
C LEU A 111 -3.08 1.46 -14.27
N VAL A 112 -1.82 1.84 -14.18
CA VAL A 112 -1.00 2.22 -15.35
C VAL A 112 -0.65 1.01 -16.20
N ILE A 113 -0.35 -0.15 -15.61
CA ILE A 113 -0.06 -1.40 -16.34
C ILE A 113 -1.27 -1.81 -17.19
N GLY A 114 -2.50 -1.56 -16.72
CA GLY A 114 -3.71 -1.81 -17.50
C GLY A 114 -3.86 -0.91 -18.73
N LEU A 115 -3.25 0.26 -18.74
CA LEU A 115 -3.32 1.26 -19.81
C LEU A 115 -2.03 1.32 -20.65
N LEU A 116 -0.90 1.02 -20.06
CA LEU A 116 0.43 1.16 -20.65
C LEU A 116 1.35 0.01 -20.20
N SER A 117 1.52 -1.00 -21.04
CA SER A 117 2.41 -2.14 -20.76
C SER A 117 3.87 -1.69 -20.67
N GLY A 118 4.60 -2.17 -19.63
CA GLY A 118 6.02 -1.88 -19.45
C GLY A 118 6.32 -0.54 -18.80
N ALA A 119 5.31 0.19 -18.35
CA ALA A 119 5.53 1.42 -17.57
C ALA A 119 5.90 1.11 -16.12
N LEU A 120 6.81 1.91 -15.55
CA LEU A 120 7.16 1.91 -14.14
C LEU A 120 6.65 3.19 -13.50
N VAL A 121 5.93 3.04 -12.40
CA VAL A 121 5.43 4.16 -11.60
C VAL A 121 6.26 4.31 -10.34
N THR A 122 6.65 5.54 -10.05
CA THR A 122 7.38 5.90 -8.83
C THR A 122 6.65 7.05 -8.13
N CYS A 123 6.41 6.93 -6.84
CA CYS A 123 5.86 8.02 -6.05
C CYS A 123 6.97 9.00 -5.67
N THR A 124 6.89 10.22 -6.18
CA THR A 124 7.90 11.26 -5.91
C THR A 124 7.60 12.03 -4.63
N ASP A 125 6.33 12.25 -4.34
CA ASP A 125 5.89 12.92 -3.12
C ASP A 125 4.58 12.30 -2.62
N PRO A 126 4.63 11.43 -1.59
CA PRO A 126 3.44 10.80 -1.04
C PRO A 126 2.52 11.79 -0.31
N ALA A 127 3.03 12.90 0.21
CA ALA A 127 2.24 13.92 0.88
C ALA A 127 1.47 14.78 -0.12
N ALA A 128 2.12 15.16 -1.23
CA ALA A 128 1.49 15.85 -2.35
C ALA A 128 0.79 14.90 -3.33
N LYS A 129 0.84 13.59 -3.07
CA LYS A 129 0.23 12.54 -3.92
C LYS A 129 0.70 12.60 -5.37
N LYS A 130 1.98 12.94 -5.58
CA LYS A 130 2.60 13.04 -6.89
C LYS A 130 3.32 11.74 -7.26
N ILE A 131 3.09 11.31 -8.50
CA ILE A 131 3.73 10.14 -9.09
C ILE A 131 4.44 10.50 -10.40
N GLN A 132 5.49 9.78 -10.72
CA GLN A 132 6.20 9.86 -12.00
C GLN A 132 6.07 8.53 -12.73
N ILE A 133 5.81 8.59 -14.03
CA ILE A 133 5.76 7.42 -14.89
C ILE A 133 7.00 7.41 -15.78
N LYS A 134 7.71 6.29 -15.78
CA LYS A 134 8.79 6.00 -16.72
C LYS A 134 8.33 4.90 -17.65
N SER A 135 8.47 5.13 -18.96
CA SER A 135 8.16 4.15 -20.01
C SER A 135 9.27 4.16 -21.07
N ASP A 136 9.64 2.99 -21.55
CA ASP A 136 10.58 2.86 -22.67
C ASP A 136 9.93 3.22 -24.02
N ALA A 137 8.60 3.19 -24.08
CA ALA A 137 7.82 3.58 -25.25
C ALA A 137 7.33 5.03 -25.14
N ALA A 138 7.22 5.71 -26.27
CA ALA A 138 6.60 7.04 -26.31
C ALA A 138 5.11 6.94 -25.90
N ILE A 139 4.74 7.75 -24.89
CA ILE A 139 3.37 7.80 -24.41
C ILE A 139 2.61 8.81 -25.29
N THR A 140 1.47 8.36 -25.86
CA THR A 140 0.62 9.24 -26.66
C THR A 140 -0.22 10.16 -25.75
N GLN A 141 -0.65 11.31 -26.27
CA GLN A 141 -1.50 12.24 -25.52
C GLN A 141 -2.79 11.56 -25.02
N GLY A 142 -3.42 10.73 -25.85
CA GLY A 142 -4.62 9.98 -25.44
C GLY A 142 -4.37 9.04 -24.26
N GLN A 143 -3.20 8.37 -24.21
CA GLN A 143 -2.82 7.54 -23.06
C GLN A 143 -2.55 8.35 -21.81
N LEU A 144 -1.93 9.52 -21.95
CA LEU A 144 -1.74 10.44 -20.83
C LEU A 144 -3.07 10.89 -20.25
N ASP A 145 -4.00 11.30 -21.07
CA ASP A 145 -5.34 11.75 -20.66
C ASP A 145 -6.10 10.65 -19.90
N GLU A 146 -6.02 9.40 -20.37
CA GLU A 146 -6.63 8.25 -19.70
C GLU A 146 -5.97 7.94 -18.36
N ILE A 147 -4.64 8.01 -18.28
CA ILE A 147 -3.88 7.81 -17.06
C ILE A 147 -4.22 8.89 -16.04
N GLU A 148 -4.20 10.17 -16.44
CA GLU A 148 -4.55 11.28 -15.55
C GLU A 148 -5.97 11.13 -15.00
N LYS A 149 -6.93 10.76 -15.84
CA LYS A 149 -8.31 10.50 -15.42
C LYS A 149 -8.42 9.33 -14.43
N ALA A 150 -7.62 8.28 -14.61
CA ALA A 150 -7.60 7.14 -13.69
C ALA A 150 -6.96 7.52 -12.35
N LEU A 151 -5.86 8.28 -12.38
CA LEU A 151 -5.15 8.76 -11.20
C LEU A 151 -5.97 9.76 -10.38
N ALA A 152 -6.72 10.65 -11.05
CA ALA A 152 -7.58 11.62 -10.41
C ALA A 152 -8.65 10.96 -9.49
N LYS A 153 -9.10 9.74 -9.83
CA LYS A 153 -10.02 8.98 -8.97
C LYS A 153 -9.39 8.56 -7.64
N LEU A 154 -8.06 8.45 -7.59
CA LEU A 154 -7.29 8.14 -6.39
C LEU A 154 -6.74 9.41 -5.71
N ASP A 155 -7.13 10.59 -6.21
CA ASP A 155 -6.55 11.87 -5.77
C ASP A 155 -5.02 11.92 -5.95
N LEU A 156 -4.52 11.27 -7.01
CA LEU A 156 -3.12 11.25 -7.42
C LEU A 156 -2.90 12.15 -8.63
N GLN A 157 -1.70 12.73 -8.73
CA GLN A 157 -1.32 13.64 -9.81
C GLN A 157 0.01 13.19 -10.42
N LEU A 158 0.17 13.42 -11.75
CA LEU A 158 1.47 13.29 -12.38
C LEU A 158 2.40 14.38 -11.87
N ALA A 159 3.65 14.03 -11.63
CA ALA A 159 4.72 15.00 -11.40
C ALA A 159 5.12 15.62 -12.74
N ASP A 160 5.44 16.92 -12.71
CA ASP A 160 5.93 17.70 -13.86
C ASP A 160 7.25 17.14 -14.42
#